data_a2d564bf2309b90fba9d8b63998eae02
#
_entry.id   a2d564bf2309b90fba9d8b63998eae02
#
_cell.length_a   1.000
_cell.length_b   1.000
_cell.length_c   1.000
_cell.angle_alpha   90.00
_cell.angle_beta   90.00
_cell.angle_gamma   90.00
#
_symmetry.space_group_name_H-M   'P 1'
#
loop_
_entity.id
_entity.type
_entity.pdbx_description
1 polymer ?
#
loop_
_entity_poly.entity_id
_entity_poly.type
_entity_poly.pdbx_seq_one_letter_code
_entity_poly.pdbx_strand_id
1 'polypeptide(L)'
;MKSILLPAILAFALSAPVAAATYDDLINAACMGDSREVAALIGKGASADTTDIDGNTLLMLAARDGHDQLVDLLIRQRAKLNARNTAGDTALRLAAFRGHLKSVELLVTAGAALNNPGWTPLAYAAFAGHADIVRVLIKAGADINAPSENGTTPLIAAARNGHLAVVEQLLVQRADPNLKLESGETALDLALKNQNTDIAERLRKAGGKSGRSVTIEVR
;
A
#
# COMPACT_ATOMS: atom_id res chain seq x y z
N MET A 1 -3.70 -16.71 -71.26
CA MET A 1 -3.44 -15.57 -70.39
C MET A 1 -4.31 -15.69 -69.16
N LYS A 2 -3.79 -16.18 -68.04
CA LYS A 2 -4.39 -16.13 -66.71
C LYS A 2 -3.23 -15.95 -65.73
N SER A 3 -3.06 -14.73 -65.24
CA SER A 3 -2.13 -14.36 -64.22
C SER A 3 -2.66 -14.88 -62.87
N ILE A 4 -1.88 -15.75 -62.26
CA ILE A 4 -2.13 -16.24 -60.88
C ILE A 4 -1.43 -15.28 -59.95
N LEU A 5 -2.22 -14.50 -59.21
CA LEU A 5 -1.74 -13.74 -58.04
C LEU A 5 -1.43 -14.72 -56.90
N LEU A 6 -0.16 -14.80 -56.52
CA LEU A 6 0.22 -15.39 -55.22
C LEU A 6 -0.20 -14.44 -54.10
N PRO A 7 -0.86 -14.92 -53.04
CA PRO A 7 -1.03 -14.12 -51.85
C PRO A 7 0.26 -14.09 -51.05
N ALA A 8 0.66 -12.89 -50.66
CA ALA A 8 1.76 -12.65 -49.74
C ALA A 8 1.40 -13.21 -48.35
N ILE A 9 1.95 -14.37 -47.99
CA ILE A 9 2.03 -14.86 -46.62
C ILE A 9 3.48 -14.67 -46.19
N LEU A 10 3.76 -13.52 -45.63
CA LEU A 10 5.00 -13.32 -44.88
C LEU A 10 4.80 -12.18 -43.89
N ALA A 11 4.50 -12.51 -42.66
CA ALA A 11 4.84 -11.71 -41.45
C ALA A 11 4.12 -12.21 -40.19
N PHE A 12 4.42 -13.40 -39.70
CA PHE A 12 3.99 -13.81 -38.34
C PHE A 12 4.93 -14.87 -37.72
N ALA A 13 6.22 -14.62 -37.69
CA ALA A 13 7.14 -15.58 -37.07
C ALA A 13 8.36 -14.96 -36.35
N LEU A 14 8.33 -13.67 -35.98
CA LEU A 14 9.52 -13.06 -35.33
C LEU A 14 9.22 -12.29 -34.04
N SER A 15 8.02 -12.39 -33.44
CA SER A 15 7.69 -11.54 -32.29
C SER A 15 7.82 -12.20 -30.92
N ALA A 16 7.79 -13.52 -30.81
CA ALA A 16 7.76 -14.18 -29.49
C ALA A 16 9.06 -14.04 -28.65
N PRO A 17 10.27 -14.29 -29.18
CA PRO A 17 11.49 -14.16 -28.36
C PRO A 17 11.83 -12.70 -28.01
N VAL A 18 11.51 -11.75 -28.89
CA VAL A 18 11.73 -10.32 -28.62
C VAL A 18 10.76 -9.81 -27.57
N ALA A 19 9.50 -10.28 -27.58
CA ALA A 19 8.51 -9.90 -26.59
C ALA A 19 8.83 -10.46 -25.19
N ALA A 20 9.36 -11.68 -25.09
CA ALA A 20 9.77 -12.27 -23.82
C ALA A 20 10.97 -11.56 -23.21
N ALA A 21 12.02 -11.28 -24.01
CA ALA A 21 13.18 -10.51 -23.55
C ALA A 21 12.76 -9.11 -23.07
N THR A 22 11.86 -8.44 -23.78
CA THR A 22 11.35 -7.11 -23.37
C THR A 22 10.57 -7.17 -22.07
N TYR A 23 9.82 -8.24 -21.81
CA TYR A 23 9.06 -8.41 -20.55
C TYR A 23 10.00 -8.57 -19.36
N ASP A 24 10.95 -9.50 -19.42
CA ASP A 24 11.90 -9.74 -18.32
C ASP A 24 12.79 -8.51 -18.07
N ASP A 25 13.26 -7.86 -19.13
CA ASP A 25 14.05 -6.63 -19.04
C ASP A 25 13.25 -5.52 -18.35
N LEU A 26 11.95 -5.37 -18.67
CA LEU A 26 11.10 -4.34 -18.09
C LEU A 26 10.86 -4.58 -16.60
N ILE A 27 10.56 -5.82 -16.19
CA ILE A 27 10.38 -6.15 -14.76
C ILE A 27 11.70 -5.97 -14.01
N ASN A 28 12.82 -6.44 -14.54
CA ASN A 28 14.14 -6.27 -13.94
C ASN A 28 14.51 -4.80 -13.80
N ALA A 29 14.32 -3.99 -14.85
CA ALA A 29 14.58 -2.54 -14.80
C ALA A 29 13.70 -1.85 -13.75
N ALA A 30 12.43 -2.27 -13.60
CA ALA A 30 11.55 -1.72 -12.58
C ALA A 30 11.99 -2.11 -11.16
N CYS A 31 12.41 -3.35 -10.93
CA CYS A 31 12.95 -3.81 -9.64
C CYS A 31 14.26 -3.08 -9.28
N MET A 32 15.08 -2.75 -10.26
CA MET A 32 16.33 -2.02 -10.05
C MET A 32 16.13 -0.50 -9.96
N GLY A 33 14.93 0.00 -10.24
CA GLY A 33 14.63 1.44 -10.27
C GLY A 33 15.23 2.18 -11.46
N ASP A 34 15.60 1.44 -12.53
CA ASP A 34 16.16 2.06 -13.74
C ASP A 34 15.06 2.75 -14.57
N SER A 35 14.78 3.99 -14.16
CA SER A 35 13.76 4.83 -14.83
C SER A 35 14.08 5.09 -16.30
N ARG A 36 15.36 5.08 -16.71
CA ARG A 36 15.76 5.34 -18.09
C ARG A 36 15.44 4.14 -18.98
N GLU A 37 15.81 2.95 -18.53
CA GLU A 37 15.51 1.72 -19.28
C GLU A 37 13.99 1.47 -19.33
N VAL A 38 13.27 1.64 -18.21
CA VAL A 38 11.80 1.55 -18.22
C VAL A 38 11.17 2.54 -19.20
N ALA A 39 11.64 3.80 -19.22
CA ALA A 39 11.15 4.80 -20.18
C ALA A 39 11.44 4.39 -21.63
N ALA A 40 12.63 3.86 -21.90
CA ALA A 40 13.03 3.40 -23.24
C ALA A 40 12.17 2.22 -23.73
N LEU A 41 11.89 1.25 -22.84
CA LEU A 41 11.05 0.10 -23.15
C LEU A 41 9.59 0.49 -23.37
N ILE A 42 9.04 1.40 -22.56
CA ILE A 42 7.69 1.97 -22.77
C ILE A 42 7.66 2.72 -24.10
N GLY A 43 8.69 3.50 -24.45
CA GLY A 43 8.81 4.18 -25.74
C GLY A 43 8.85 3.24 -26.94
N LYS A 44 9.29 1.98 -26.76
CA LYS A 44 9.25 0.91 -27.76
C LYS A 44 7.91 0.16 -27.80
N GLY A 45 6.92 0.56 -26.98
CA GLY A 45 5.58 -0.01 -26.98
C GLY A 45 5.27 -0.96 -25.82
N ALA A 46 6.16 -1.12 -24.84
CA ALA A 46 5.84 -1.86 -23.62
C ALA A 46 4.77 -1.12 -22.79
N SER A 47 3.91 -1.86 -22.10
CA SER A 47 2.86 -1.28 -21.28
C SER A 47 3.42 -0.80 -19.93
N ALA A 48 3.04 0.42 -19.48
CA ALA A 48 3.30 0.89 -18.13
C ALA A 48 2.56 0.06 -17.06
N ASP A 49 1.51 -0.67 -17.45
CA ASP A 49 0.71 -1.54 -16.59
C ASP A 49 1.14 -3.02 -16.64
N THR A 50 2.32 -3.31 -17.19
CA THR A 50 2.89 -4.68 -17.15
C THR A 50 2.99 -5.13 -15.71
N THR A 51 2.68 -6.42 -15.45
CA THR A 51 2.73 -7.02 -14.10
C THR A 51 3.71 -8.18 -14.07
N ASP A 52 4.31 -8.42 -12.92
CA ASP A 52 5.04 -9.66 -12.65
C ASP A 52 4.08 -10.85 -12.44
N ILE A 53 4.64 -12.01 -12.09
CA ILE A 53 3.88 -13.25 -11.86
C ILE A 53 2.94 -13.18 -10.65
N ASP A 54 3.21 -12.29 -9.69
CA ASP A 54 2.41 -12.04 -8.50
C ASP A 54 1.34 -10.94 -8.75
N GLY A 55 1.26 -10.44 -9.98
CA GLY A 55 0.35 -9.36 -10.36
C GLY A 55 0.81 -7.97 -9.90
N ASN A 56 2.06 -7.81 -9.43
CA ASN A 56 2.58 -6.49 -9.11
C ASN A 56 2.85 -5.71 -10.39
N THR A 57 2.23 -4.53 -10.53
CA THR A 57 2.54 -3.62 -11.63
C THR A 57 3.92 -2.99 -11.44
N LEU A 58 4.50 -2.43 -12.51
CA LEU A 58 5.76 -1.66 -12.43
C LEU A 58 5.67 -0.57 -11.35
N LEU A 59 4.51 0.09 -11.22
CA LEU A 59 4.26 1.11 -10.20
C LEU A 59 4.29 0.52 -8.78
N MET A 60 3.77 -0.70 -8.58
CA MET A 60 3.84 -1.39 -7.29
C MET A 60 5.26 -1.78 -6.94
N LEU A 61 6.04 -2.31 -7.89
CA LEU A 61 7.45 -2.65 -7.69
C LEU A 61 8.25 -1.40 -7.31
N ALA A 62 8.11 -0.32 -8.09
CA ALA A 62 8.78 0.95 -7.82
C ALA A 62 8.39 1.55 -6.45
N ALA A 63 7.11 1.52 -6.09
CA ALA A 63 6.60 2.07 -4.85
C ALA A 63 7.01 1.23 -3.62
N ARG A 64 7.06 -0.11 -3.77
CA ARG A 64 7.51 -1.05 -2.73
C ARG A 64 8.98 -0.85 -2.38
N ASP A 65 9.82 -0.58 -3.38
CA ASP A 65 11.27 -0.51 -3.23
C ASP A 65 11.80 0.94 -3.12
N GLY A 66 10.88 1.94 -3.14
CA GLY A 66 11.21 3.35 -2.92
C GLY A 66 11.90 4.04 -4.09
N HIS A 67 11.68 3.56 -5.29
CA HIS A 67 12.23 4.13 -6.53
C HIS A 67 11.42 5.35 -6.97
N ASP A 68 11.52 6.46 -6.23
CA ASP A 68 10.68 7.66 -6.39
C ASP A 68 10.69 8.24 -7.80
N GLN A 69 11.85 8.23 -8.48
CA GLN A 69 11.95 8.70 -9.87
C GLN A 69 11.14 7.82 -10.83
N LEU A 70 11.15 6.51 -10.59
CA LEU A 70 10.36 5.57 -11.39
C LEU A 70 8.87 5.69 -11.08
N VAL A 71 8.49 5.89 -9.80
CA VAL A 71 7.10 6.17 -9.40
C VAL A 71 6.58 7.40 -10.14
N ASP A 72 7.33 8.51 -10.14
CA ASP A 72 6.95 9.75 -10.83
C ASP A 72 6.84 9.54 -12.36
N LEU A 73 7.81 8.83 -12.97
CA LEU A 73 7.75 8.47 -14.37
C LEU A 73 6.46 7.70 -14.71
N LEU A 74 6.17 6.63 -13.97
CA LEU A 74 5.02 5.77 -14.23
C LEU A 74 3.69 6.50 -14.04
N ILE A 75 3.59 7.40 -13.05
CA ILE A 75 2.44 8.30 -12.88
C ILE A 75 2.24 9.17 -14.12
N ARG A 76 3.30 9.78 -14.65
CA ARG A 76 3.24 10.59 -15.90
C ARG A 76 2.87 9.74 -17.12
N GLN A 77 3.26 8.49 -17.15
CA GLN A 77 2.87 7.51 -18.19
C GLN A 77 1.46 6.96 -17.99
N ARG A 78 0.68 7.53 -17.03
CA ARG A 78 -0.70 7.16 -16.73
C ARG A 78 -0.89 5.70 -16.30
N ALA A 79 0.12 5.13 -15.61
CA ALA A 79 -0.03 3.83 -14.98
C ALA A 79 -1.24 3.78 -14.03
N LYS A 80 -1.90 2.65 -13.93
CA LYS A 80 -3.08 2.45 -13.08
C LYS A 80 -2.72 2.54 -11.60
N LEU A 81 -3.02 3.68 -10.97
CA LEU A 81 -2.70 3.98 -9.58
C LEU A 81 -3.29 2.98 -8.58
N ASN A 82 -4.49 2.47 -8.88
CA ASN A 82 -5.29 1.65 -7.97
C ASN A 82 -5.37 0.18 -8.40
N ALA A 83 -4.48 -0.26 -9.30
CA ALA A 83 -4.36 -1.68 -9.61
C ALA A 83 -4.07 -2.47 -8.33
N ARG A 84 -4.51 -3.73 -8.29
CA ARG A 84 -4.27 -4.64 -7.15
C ARG A 84 -3.53 -5.87 -7.65
N ASN A 85 -2.54 -6.29 -6.87
CA ASN A 85 -1.86 -7.55 -7.07
C ASN A 85 -2.69 -8.74 -6.55
N THR A 86 -2.17 -9.96 -6.62
CA THR A 86 -2.84 -11.18 -6.13
C THR A 86 -3.12 -11.15 -4.64
N ALA A 87 -2.34 -10.42 -3.84
CA ALA A 87 -2.57 -10.20 -2.41
C ALA A 87 -3.60 -9.08 -2.13
N GLY A 88 -4.08 -8.38 -3.17
CA GLY A 88 -5.00 -7.25 -3.03
C GLY A 88 -4.32 -5.92 -2.69
N ASP A 89 -2.99 -5.85 -2.70
CA ASP A 89 -2.25 -4.64 -2.41
C ASP A 89 -2.21 -3.68 -3.59
N THR A 90 -2.12 -2.39 -3.27
CA THR A 90 -1.89 -1.30 -4.23
C THR A 90 -0.50 -0.69 -4.04
N ALA A 91 -0.03 0.09 -5.03
CA ALA A 91 1.24 0.80 -4.92
C ALA A 91 1.32 1.68 -3.66
N LEU A 92 0.23 2.39 -3.33
CA LEU A 92 0.18 3.24 -2.13
C LEU A 92 0.24 2.42 -0.82
N ARG A 93 -0.39 1.23 -0.76
CA ARG A 93 -0.28 0.33 0.40
C ARG A 93 1.15 -0.14 0.60
N LEU A 94 1.80 -0.60 -0.46
CA LEU A 94 3.18 -1.09 -0.41
C LEU A 94 4.16 0.02 0.00
N ALA A 95 4.06 1.22 -0.59
CA ALA A 95 4.88 2.37 -0.20
C ALA A 95 4.67 2.76 1.27
N ALA A 96 3.41 2.79 1.73
CA ALA A 96 3.05 3.13 3.10
C ALA A 96 3.58 2.10 4.11
N PHE A 97 3.51 0.81 3.80
CA PHE A 97 4.05 -0.24 4.64
C PHE A 97 5.57 -0.20 4.74
N ARG A 98 6.25 0.07 3.62
CA ARG A 98 7.72 0.10 3.53
C ARG A 98 8.36 1.40 4.04
N GLY A 99 7.57 2.45 4.29
CA GLY A 99 8.09 3.71 4.81
C GLY A 99 8.61 4.68 3.74
N HIS A 100 8.23 4.50 2.48
CA HIS A 100 8.70 5.34 1.38
C HIS A 100 7.88 6.62 1.26
N LEU A 101 8.17 7.59 2.13
CA LEU A 101 7.43 8.84 2.25
C LEU A 101 7.26 9.56 0.91
N LYS A 102 8.34 9.69 0.13
CA LYS A 102 8.29 10.40 -1.14
C LYS A 102 7.38 9.73 -2.16
N SER A 103 7.45 8.40 -2.26
CA SER A 103 6.53 7.61 -3.10
C SER A 103 5.07 7.78 -2.65
N VAL A 104 4.81 7.79 -1.33
CA VAL A 104 3.46 8.06 -0.78
C VAL A 104 2.97 9.45 -1.20
N GLU A 105 3.79 10.49 -1.05
CA GLU A 105 3.43 11.86 -1.44
C GLU A 105 3.09 11.95 -2.94
N LEU A 106 3.90 11.32 -3.81
CA LEU A 106 3.66 11.28 -5.24
C LEU A 106 2.34 10.58 -5.58
N LEU A 107 2.09 9.42 -5.01
CA LEU A 107 0.87 8.64 -5.25
C LEU A 107 -0.38 9.35 -4.73
N VAL A 108 -0.32 9.95 -3.54
CA VAL A 108 -1.42 10.74 -2.96
C VAL A 108 -1.72 11.96 -3.83
N THR A 109 -0.69 12.68 -4.27
CA THR A 109 -0.84 13.85 -5.14
C THR A 109 -1.45 13.47 -6.50
N ALA A 110 -1.13 12.28 -7.01
CA ALA A 110 -1.69 11.73 -8.23
C ALA A 110 -3.14 11.23 -8.08
N GLY A 111 -3.70 11.19 -6.87
CA GLY A 111 -5.08 10.76 -6.61
C GLY A 111 -5.24 9.26 -6.36
N ALA A 112 -4.21 8.58 -5.86
CA ALA A 112 -4.35 7.19 -5.44
C ALA A 112 -5.38 7.04 -4.32
N ALA A 113 -6.16 5.97 -4.36
CA ALA A 113 -7.25 5.72 -3.42
C ALA A 113 -6.72 5.43 -2.00
N LEU A 114 -7.25 6.15 -1.01
CA LEU A 114 -6.82 6.09 0.38
C LEU A 114 -7.58 5.05 1.22
N ASN A 115 -8.86 4.78 0.85
CA ASN A 115 -9.82 4.08 1.71
C ASN A 115 -10.37 2.81 1.03
N ASN A 116 -9.52 2.06 0.35
CA ASN A 116 -9.91 0.77 -0.23
C ASN A 116 -10.24 -0.24 0.89
N PRO A 117 -11.21 -1.15 0.69
CA PRO A 117 -11.55 -2.19 1.66
C PRO A 117 -10.34 -3.02 2.10
N GLY A 118 -10.39 -3.53 3.34
CA GLY A 118 -9.31 -4.28 3.97
C GLY A 118 -8.29 -3.37 4.66
N TRP A 119 -7.04 -3.77 4.70
CA TRP A 119 -5.98 -2.95 5.28
C TRP A 119 -5.72 -1.71 4.42
N THR A 120 -6.02 -0.53 4.97
CA THR A 120 -5.79 0.75 4.28
C THR A 120 -4.30 1.14 4.30
N PRO A 121 -3.84 2.03 3.41
CA PRO A 121 -2.49 2.60 3.50
C PRO A 121 -2.18 3.20 4.86
N LEU A 122 -3.18 3.85 5.50
CA LEU A 122 -3.05 4.41 6.86
C LEU A 122 -2.85 3.32 7.92
N ALA A 123 -3.59 2.21 7.83
CA ALA A 123 -3.42 1.09 8.74
C ALA A 123 -2.04 0.43 8.59
N TYR A 124 -1.54 0.28 7.36
CA TYR A 124 -0.19 -0.22 7.11
C TYR A 124 0.91 0.71 7.64
N ALA A 125 0.80 2.03 7.39
CA ALA A 125 1.74 3.00 7.94
C ALA A 125 1.74 3.00 9.48
N ALA A 126 0.55 2.89 10.08
CA ALA A 126 0.40 2.82 11.53
C ALA A 126 0.96 1.52 12.12
N PHE A 127 0.76 0.38 11.45
CA PHE A 127 1.32 -0.91 11.82
C PHE A 127 2.85 -0.91 11.79
N ALA A 128 3.45 -0.26 10.79
CA ALA A 128 4.90 -0.17 10.62
C ALA A 128 5.57 0.97 11.39
N GLY A 129 4.78 1.88 12.00
CA GLY A 129 5.29 2.99 12.82
C GLY A 129 5.75 4.21 12.04
N HIS A 130 5.35 4.37 10.79
CA HIS A 130 5.77 5.47 9.92
C HIS A 130 4.96 6.75 10.16
N ALA A 131 5.28 7.48 11.23
CA ALA A 131 4.53 8.66 11.69
C ALA A 131 4.40 9.76 10.63
N ASP A 132 5.43 9.99 9.82
CA ASP A 132 5.39 10.99 8.74
C ASP A 132 4.40 10.62 7.65
N ILE A 133 4.34 9.33 7.28
CA ILE A 133 3.37 8.82 6.31
C ILE A 133 1.96 8.89 6.88
N VAL A 134 1.77 8.52 8.15
CA VAL A 134 0.48 8.67 8.86
C VAL A 134 -0.03 10.11 8.74
N ARG A 135 0.84 11.09 8.98
CA ARG A 135 0.50 12.53 8.86
C ARG A 135 0.07 12.90 7.44
N VAL A 136 0.81 12.45 6.43
CA VAL A 136 0.49 12.72 5.01
C VAL A 136 -0.86 12.12 4.64
N LEU A 137 -1.11 10.87 5.00
CA LEU A 137 -2.35 10.17 4.67
C LEU A 137 -3.57 10.78 5.35
N ILE A 138 -3.48 11.14 6.65
CA ILE A 138 -4.56 11.82 7.37
C ILE A 138 -4.86 13.19 6.72
N LYS A 139 -3.81 13.98 6.41
CA LYS A 139 -3.97 15.27 5.74
C LYS A 139 -4.64 15.16 4.37
N ALA A 140 -4.42 14.06 3.69
CA ALA A 140 -5.03 13.75 2.40
C ALA A 140 -6.48 13.24 2.50
N GLY A 141 -7.02 13.00 3.70
CA GLY A 141 -8.41 12.55 3.90
C GLY A 141 -8.57 11.04 4.05
N ALA A 142 -7.50 10.33 4.45
CA ALA A 142 -7.65 8.93 4.83
C ALA A 142 -8.59 8.79 6.04
N ASP A 143 -9.48 7.79 6.00
CA ASP A 143 -10.35 7.48 7.13
C ASP A 143 -9.52 6.96 8.31
N ILE A 144 -9.48 7.77 9.37
CA ILE A 144 -8.67 7.52 10.56
C ILE A 144 -9.14 6.29 11.35
N ASN A 145 -10.40 5.91 11.18
CA ASN A 145 -11.05 4.82 11.88
C ASN A 145 -11.36 3.62 10.97
N ALA A 146 -10.88 3.63 9.71
CA ALA A 146 -11.16 2.56 8.76
C ALA A 146 -10.78 1.18 9.33
N PRO A 147 -11.74 0.25 9.52
CA PRO A 147 -11.45 -1.07 10.00
C PRO A 147 -11.02 -1.99 8.84
N SER A 148 -10.11 -2.91 9.11
CA SER A 148 -9.90 -4.07 8.26
C SER A 148 -10.98 -5.14 8.50
N GLU A 149 -10.92 -6.25 7.77
CA GLU A 149 -11.90 -7.35 7.86
C GLU A 149 -12.08 -7.87 9.29
N ASN A 150 -11.01 -7.94 10.08
CA ASN A 150 -11.05 -8.38 11.49
C ASN A 150 -11.25 -7.24 12.50
N GLY A 151 -11.64 -6.04 12.04
CA GLY A 151 -11.85 -4.86 12.88
C GLY A 151 -10.58 -4.11 13.26
N THR A 152 -9.40 -4.44 12.72
CA THR A 152 -8.16 -3.71 13.02
C THR A 152 -8.24 -2.30 12.43
N THR A 153 -8.25 -1.27 13.30
CA THR A 153 -8.11 0.13 12.92
C THR A 153 -6.64 0.56 12.94
N PRO A 154 -6.27 1.70 12.32
CA PRO A 154 -4.92 2.26 12.41
C PRO A 154 -4.43 2.42 13.86
N LEU A 155 -5.31 2.87 14.78
CA LEU A 155 -4.97 3.03 16.19
C LEU A 155 -4.69 1.68 16.88
N ILE A 156 -5.50 0.66 16.59
CA ILE A 156 -5.29 -0.71 17.08
C ILE A 156 -3.96 -1.26 16.58
N ALA A 157 -3.65 -1.07 15.30
CA ALA A 157 -2.41 -1.53 14.69
C ALA A 157 -1.17 -0.88 15.34
N ALA A 158 -1.18 0.45 15.53
CA ALA A 158 -0.11 1.18 16.18
C ALA A 158 0.07 0.79 17.65
N ALA A 159 -1.03 0.65 18.41
CA ALA A 159 -0.99 0.30 19.83
C ALA A 159 -0.48 -1.13 20.04
N ARG A 160 -0.87 -2.08 19.20
CA ARG A 160 -0.37 -3.46 19.21
C ARG A 160 1.14 -3.52 19.05
N ASN A 161 1.69 -2.71 18.13
CA ASN A 161 3.09 -2.78 17.75
C ASN A 161 4.00 -1.79 18.53
N GLY A 162 3.45 -1.05 19.49
CA GLY A 162 4.26 -0.20 20.37
C GLY A 162 4.67 1.15 19.74
N HIS A 163 3.97 1.61 18.72
CA HIS A 163 4.31 2.85 18.01
C HIS A 163 3.70 4.09 18.68
N LEU A 164 4.27 4.53 19.82
CA LEU A 164 3.75 5.63 20.65
C LEU A 164 3.51 6.92 19.85
N ALA A 165 4.46 7.34 19.02
CA ALA A 165 4.34 8.56 18.24
C ALA A 165 3.15 8.52 17.27
N VAL A 166 2.88 7.36 16.66
CA VAL A 166 1.72 7.15 15.78
C VAL A 166 0.42 7.16 16.60
N VAL A 167 0.41 6.49 17.75
CA VAL A 167 -0.77 6.49 18.66
C VAL A 167 -1.12 7.92 19.08
N GLU A 168 -0.15 8.71 19.53
CA GLU A 168 -0.37 10.11 19.93
C GLU A 168 -0.94 10.93 18.77
N GLN A 169 -0.37 10.77 17.57
CA GLN A 169 -0.82 11.48 16.39
C GLN A 169 -2.26 11.13 16.00
N LEU A 170 -2.61 9.83 16.01
CA LEU A 170 -3.96 9.36 15.71
C LEU A 170 -4.96 9.88 16.75
N LEU A 171 -4.63 9.87 18.05
CA LEU A 171 -5.49 10.39 19.11
C LEU A 171 -5.70 11.91 19.01
N VAL A 172 -4.66 12.68 18.68
CA VAL A 172 -4.77 14.14 18.43
C VAL A 172 -5.73 14.41 17.26
N GLN A 173 -5.72 13.55 16.25
CA GLN A 173 -6.63 13.63 15.09
C GLN A 173 -7.99 12.95 15.34
N ARG A 174 -8.32 12.65 16.61
CA ARG A 174 -9.61 12.12 17.07
C ARG A 174 -9.93 10.70 16.58
N ALA A 175 -8.94 9.84 16.41
CA ALA A 175 -9.18 8.41 16.28
C ALA A 175 -9.97 7.90 17.50
N ASP A 176 -10.99 7.08 17.26
CA ASP A 176 -11.80 6.50 18.33
C ASP A 176 -11.02 5.38 19.06
N PRO A 177 -10.67 5.56 20.35
CA PRO A 177 -9.90 4.58 21.10
C PRO A 177 -10.73 3.34 21.53
N ASN A 178 -12.05 3.37 21.31
CA ASN A 178 -12.99 2.34 21.79
C ASN A 178 -13.46 1.38 20.70
N LEU A 179 -12.99 1.54 19.46
CA LEU A 179 -13.25 0.58 18.41
C LEU A 179 -12.60 -0.76 18.74
N LYS A 180 -13.28 -1.84 18.35
CA LYS A 180 -12.93 -3.21 18.75
C LYS A 180 -12.57 -4.06 17.55
N LEU A 181 -11.66 -4.98 17.81
CA LEU A 181 -11.50 -6.17 16.94
C LEU A 181 -12.75 -7.05 17.02
N GLU A 182 -12.90 -7.96 16.08
CA GLU A 182 -13.92 -9.03 16.18
C GLU A 182 -13.79 -9.86 17.46
N SER A 183 -12.57 -10.01 18.01
CA SER A 183 -12.31 -10.65 19.31
C SER A 183 -12.81 -9.85 20.52
N GLY A 184 -13.33 -8.63 20.30
CA GLY A 184 -13.79 -7.71 21.34
C GLY A 184 -12.67 -6.87 21.99
N GLU A 185 -11.40 -7.08 21.65
CA GLU A 185 -10.27 -6.35 22.20
C GLU A 185 -10.19 -4.94 21.60
N THR A 186 -9.83 -3.94 22.43
CA THR A 186 -9.57 -2.55 22.01
C THR A 186 -8.06 -2.30 21.85
N ALA A 187 -7.69 -1.11 21.39
CA ALA A 187 -6.29 -0.67 21.36
C ALA A 187 -5.66 -0.73 22.77
N LEU A 188 -6.42 -0.38 23.83
CA LEU A 188 -5.96 -0.44 25.21
C LEU A 188 -5.65 -1.87 25.66
N ASP A 189 -6.52 -2.83 25.34
CA ASP A 189 -6.29 -4.24 25.70
C ASP A 189 -5.01 -4.78 25.07
N LEU A 190 -4.76 -4.45 23.81
CA LEU A 190 -3.56 -4.89 23.09
C LEU A 190 -2.29 -4.20 23.60
N ALA A 191 -2.36 -2.91 23.94
CA ALA A 191 -1.23 -2.19 24.55
C ALA A 191 -0.85 -2.83 25.88
N LEU A 192 -1.84 -3.16 26.74
CA LEU A 192 -1.61 -3.83 28.02
C LEU A 192 -1.02 -5.25 27.85
N LYS A 193 -1.58 -6.03 26.92
CA LYS A 193 -1.13 -7.39 26.61
C LYS A 193 0.33 -7.42 26.15
N ASN A 194 0.75 -6.42 25.39
CA ASN A 194 2.10 -6.30 24.86
C ASN A 194 3.02 -5.45 25.77
N GLN A 195 2.58 -5.12 26.99
CA GLN A 195 3.35 -4.36 27.99
C GLN A 195 3.75 -2.93 27.53
N ASN A 196 3.02 -2.37 26.57
CA ASN A 196 3.20 -1.00 26.10
C ASN A 196 2.54 -0.01 27.06
N THR A 197 3.14 0.18 28.24
CA THR A 197 2.56 0.96 29.37
C THR A 197 2.29 2.41 29.01
N ASP A 198 3.21 3.06 28.30
CA ASP A 198 3.06 4.46 27.88
C ASP A 198 1.88 4.64 26.92
N ILE A 199 1.72 3.71 25.98
CA ILE A 199 0.58 3.70 25.07
C ILE A 199 -0.72 3.47 25.82
N ALA A 200 -0.74 2.51 26.75
CA ALA A 200 -1.92 2.25 27.59
C ALA A 200 -2.32 3.49 28.40
N GLU A 201 -1.36 4.24 28.95
CA GLU A 201 -1.62 5.47 29.65
C GLU A 201 -2.21 6.56 28.72
N ARG A 202 -1.63 6.74 27.53
CA ARG A 202 -2.15 7.69 26.52
C ARG A 202 -3.57 7.35 26.09
N LEU A 203 -3.85 6.07 25.84
CA LEU A 203 -5.19 5.60 25.48
C LEU A 203 -6.21 5.87 26.59
N ARG A 204 -5.86 5.59 27.87
CA ARG A 204 -6.73 5.91 29.03
C ARG A 204 -7.01 7.41 29.13
N LYS A 205 -6.01 8.26 28.99
CA LYS A 205 -6.17 9.72 28.98
C LYS A 205 -7.08 10.21 27.86
N ALA A 206 -7.11 9.50 26.73
CA ALA A 206 -7.99 9.77 25.60
C ALA A 206 -9.40 9.15 25.75
N GLY A 207 -9.71 8.54 26.89
CA GLY A 207 -11.02 7.91 27.13
C GLY A 207 -11.14 6.47 26.62
N GLY A 208 -10.01 5.83 26.32
CA GLY A 208 -9.97 4.42 25.94
C GLY A 208 -10.36 3.50 27.09
N LYS A 209 -11.21 2.53 26.78
CA LYS A 209 -11.73 1.52 27.72
C LYS A 209 -11.32 0.12 27.26
N SER A 210 -11.22 -0.82 28.23
CA SER A 210 -11.09 -2.24 27.89
C SER A 210 -12.36 -2.73 27.19
N GLY A 211 -12.18 -3.50 26.12
CA GLY A 211 -13.28 -4.14 25.40
C GLY A 211 -13.78 -5.40 26.08
N ARG A 212 -12.98 -5.99 26.95
CA ARG A 212 -13.33 -7.18 27.71
C ARG A 212 -14.16 -6.77 28.92
N SER A 213 -15.37 -7.31 29.04
CA SER A 213 -16.14 -7.25 30.27
C SER A 213 -15.36 -8.04 31.35
N VAL A 214 -14.87 -7.34 32.38
CA VAL A 214 -14.39 -8.04 33.59
C VAL A 214 -15.62 -8.55 34.32
N THR A 215 -15.99 -9.80 34.12
CA THR A 215 -16.95 -10.45 34.99
C THR A 215 -16.24 -10.69 36.31
N ILE A 216 -16.46 -9.81 37.27
CA ILE A 216 -16.03 -10.04 38.67
C ILE A 216 -17.03 -11.07 39.21
N GLU A 217 -16.66 -12.34 39.19
CA GLU A 217 -17.34 -13.33 40.05
C GLU A 217 -17.00 -12.95 41.50
N VAL A 218 -17.92 -12.28 42.17
CA VAL A 218 -17.89 -12.09 43.62
C VAL A 218 -18.22 -13.46 44.20
N ARG A 219 -17.22 -14.15 44.73
CA ARG A 219 -17.38 -15.35 45.57
C ARG A 219 -17.62 -14.91 46.99
#